data_a4486401f4171ee4526ab86ff318ea30
#
_entry.id   a4486401f4171ee4526ab86ff318ea30
#
_cell.length_a   1.000
_cell.length_b   1.000
_cell.length_c   1.000
_cell.angle_alpha   90.00
_cell.angle_beta   90.00
_cell.angle_gamma   90.00
#
_symmetry.space_group_name_H-M   'P 1'
#
loop_
_entity.id
_entity.type
_entity.pdbx_description
1 polymer ?
#
loop_
_entity_poly.entity_id
_entity_poly.type
_entity_poly.pdbx_seq_one_letter_code
_entity_poly.pdbx_strand_id
1 'polypeptide(L)'
;DDSLDKLIGRTETNYMLSETTDSHEHAHMETVKHKEKTQHADIAEGLNIIKDIPLFKQTKMDIQDTLKRMNQNIVKIAVFGTFSAGKSSLINALLGDTYLVSSPNPTTAATTELSYGEQSYITLKTNDQLVAELNDILKYHHLSFDSLEALLKSDLNQIKQKLPKNQLAFINAIEKHASLYQTMLTQGTKHNIEQAEIKKWSSEDAYAAFVKTVHLKLPIEWLQDKIIVDSLGLHSNNQRHTNETEQILTSADLILYVSYFNHSFTDNDKAFIEHMKAMNQLNDHQSFKMIVNAIDLAESKNDIDSVKEYVFNALNQVGLKSEIYTVSSRIGLKRNDEGIINLRDSIDYFAKVEAKSILETQMIHQLAQIKQAYAELIDDYYNNEAQLRTRNNKLQQYQQETHVATQLITTSSQLSINEIDDQIYYLNDRLKLQLLDDVKSVFNSQLTQHPDFSKQKSDATKDYLTQIHQRFYLEQTLITERIKKHFQQDIERQLSPVLKKLEQVHIFIQPELNINIEISNTPILTIELEDMLKVLPKNLTKRNILNH
;
A
#
# COMPACT_ATOMS: atom_id res chain seq x y z
N ASP A 1 29.34 23.90 7.38
CA ASP A 1 29.85 23.36 8.45
C ASP A 1 29.60 24.04 9.80
N ASP A 2 30.39 24.95 10.30
CA ASP A 2 30.10 25.73 11.53
C ASP A 2 28.69 26.35 11.56
N SER A 3 28.13 26.69 10.39
CA SER A 3 26.80 27.30 10.28
C SER A 3 25.68 26.29 10.53
N LEU A 4 25.81 25.07 9.99
CA LEU A 4 24.81 24.02 10.16
C LEU A 4 24.83 23.47 11.61
N ASP A 5 26.02 23.33 12.19
CA ASP A 5 26.19 22.94 13.60
C ASP A 5 25.57 23.94 14.56
N LYS A 6 25.75 25.23 14.33
CA LYS A 6 25.12 26.29 15.11
C LYS A 6 23.61 26.30 14.99
N LEU A 7 23.07 26.01 13.80
CA LEU A 7 21.63 25.93 13.56
C LEU A 7 20.99 24.74 14.28
N ILE A 8 21.59 23.56 14.14
CA ILE A 8 21.07 22.34 14.81
C ILE A 8 21.18 22.48 16.34
N GLY A 9 22.32 22.94 16.84
CA GLY A 9 22.51 23.16 18.28
C GLY A 9 21.54 24.19 18.88
N ARG A 10 21.18 25.25 18.14
CA ARG A 10 20.13 26.20 18.58
C ARG A 10 18.75 25.56 18.58
N THR A 11 18.44 24.74 17.58
CA THR A 11 17.14 24.07 17.47
C THR A 11 16.96 23.04 18.58
N GLU A 12 17.99 22.21 18.86
CA GLU A 12 17.98 21.24 19.95
C GLU A 12 17.90 21.92 21.33
N THR A 13 18.65 23.01 21.56
CA THR A 13 18.63 23.77 22.81
C THR A 13 17.27 24.40 23.07
N ASN A 14 16.63 24.93 22.02
CA ASN A 14 15.29 25.50 22.14
C ASN A 14 14.23 24.43 22.45
N TYR A 15 14.37 23.22 21.90
CA TYR A 15 13.50 22.08 22.20
C TYR A 15 13.64 21.64 23.67
N MET A 16 14.87 21.41 24.14
CA MET A 16 15.13 21.01 25.52
C MET A 16 14.66 22.05 26.57
N LEU A 17 14.72 23.35 26.24
CA LEU A 17 14.23 24.42 27.11
C LEU A 17 12.70 24.50 27.16
N SER A 18 11.98 23.99 26.17
CA SER A 18 10.51 23.95 26.14
C SER A 18 9.93 22.87 27.05
N GLU A 19 10.68 21.79 27.33
CA GLU A 19 10.24 20.71 28.24
C GLU A 19 10.39 21.02 29.72
N THR A 20 11.16 22.05 30.09
CA THR A 20 11.55 22.27 31.51
C THR A 20 10.82 23.39 32.26
N THR A 21 9.83 24.06 31.65
CA THR A 21 9.16 25.21 32.31
C THR A 21 7.65 25.13 32.30
N ASP A 22 7.12 24.43 33.28
CA ASP A 22 5.72 24.53 33.72
C ASP A 22 5.63 25.56 34.86
N SER A 23 5.42 26.84 34.53
CA SER A 23 4.82 27.87 35.41
C SER A 23 4.98 29.29 34.85
N HIS A 24 3.90 29.93 34.45
CA HIS A 24 3.61 31.34 34.16
C HIS A 24 3.01 31.57 32.75
N GLU A 25 1.68 31.56 32.67
CA GLU A 25 0.93 31.44 31.40
C GLU A 25 0.90 32.69 30.48
N HIS A 26 1.22 33.89 30.89
CA HIS A 26 1.07 35.07 30.01
C HIS A 26 2.36 35.67 29.44
N ALA A 27 3.48 35.57 30.12
CA ALA A 27 4.80 35.96 29.57
C ALA A 27 5.34 34.85 28.63
N HIS A 28 4.85 33.64 28.76
CA HIS A 28 5.23 32.46 27.98
C HIS A 28 4.74 32.51 26.53
N MET A 29 3.53 33.03 26.26
CA MET A 29 2.97 33.03 24.91
C MET A 29 3.69 33.92 23.89
N GLU A 30 4.22 35.05 24.32
CA GLU A 30 5.00 35.93 23.40
C GLU A 30 6.44 35.41 23.22
N THR A 31 7.06 34.85 24.26
CA THR A 31 8.38 34.21 24.17
C THR A 31 8.34 32.92 23.36
N VAL A 32 7.29 32.10 23.44
CA VAL A 32 7.10 30.90 22.65
C VAL A 32 6.91 31.26 21.17
N LYS A 33 6.05 32.22 20.84
CA LYS A 33 5.86 32.67 19.46
C LYS A 33 7.13 33.29 18.83
N HIS A 34 7.96 33.90 19.62
CA HIS A 34 9.22 34.47 19.13
C HIS A 34 10.28 33.37 18.92
N LYS A 35 10.33 32.37 19.81
CA LYS A 35 11.21 31.18 19.65
C LYS A 35 10.80 30.34 18.43
N GLU A 36 9.50 30.12 18.22
CA GLU A 36 8.97 29.36 17.09
C GLU A 36 9.33 30.01 15.75
N LYS A 37 9.19 31.34 15.63
CA LYS A 37 9.61 32.06 14.41
C LYS A 37 11.10 31.95 14.15
N THR A 38 11.92 31.91 15.20
CA THR A 38 13.37 31.81 15.09
C THR A 38 13.76 30.38 14.63
N GLN A 39 13.10 29.38 15.15
CA GLN A 39 13.34 27.96 14.84
C GLN A 39 13.01 27.63 13.38
N HIS A 40 11.87 28.10 12.88
CA HIS A 40 11.50 27.93 11.46
C HIS A 40 12.43 28.69 10.51
N ALA A 41 12.93 29.85 10.93
CA ALA A 41 13.93 30.60 10.14
C ALA A 41 15.26 29.83 10.08
N ASP A 42 15.70 29.25 11.19
CA ASP A 42 16.92 28.43 11.27
C ASP A 42 16.85 27.19 10.37
N ILE A 43 15.71 26.51 10.33
CA ILE A 43 15.48 25.37 9.44
C ILE A 43 15.51 25.82 7.95
N ALA A 44 14.86 26.94 7.62
CA ALA A 44 14.86 27.48 6.26
C ALA A 44 16.27 27.89 5.81
N GLU A 45 17.09 28.46 6.72
CA GLU A 45 18.49 28.78 6.46
C GLU A 45 19.32 27.51 6.23
N GLY A 46 19.13 26.47 7.06
CA GLY A 46 19.79 25.17 6.90
C GLY A 46 19.48 24.53 5.53
N LEU A 47 18.23 24.60 5.09
CA LEU A 47 17.83 24.13 3.76
C LEU A 47 18.46 24.92 2.60
N ASN A 48 18.74 26.22 2.81
CA ASN A 48 19.45 27.03 1.81
C ASN A 48 20.92 26.64 1.68
N ILE A 49 21.57 26.20 2.77
CA ILE A 49 22.97 25.75 2.74
C ILE A 49 23.12 24.52 1.84
N ILE A 50 22.16 23.61 1.85
CA ILE A 50 22.18 22.34 1.09
C ILE A 50 21.46 22.42 -0.26
N LYS A 51 21.02 23.63 -0.69
CA LYS A 51 20.10 23.79 -1.85
C LYS A 51 20.63 23.21 -3.15
N ASP A 52 21.94 23.27 -3.36
CA ASP A 52 22.58 22.91 -4.62
C ASP A 52 23.19 21.50 -4.59
N ILE A 53 22.94 20.73 -3.53
CA ILE A 53 23.45 19.36 -3.40
C ILE A 53 22.39 18.36 -3.89
N PRO A 54 22.62 17.69 -5.05
CA PRO A 54 21.64 16.80 -5.65
C PRO A 54 21.23 15.63 -4.72
N LEU A 55 22.13 15.17 -3.89
CA LEU A 55 21.92 14.05 -2.94
C LEU A 55 20.76 14.33 -1.96
N PHE A 56 20.58 15.59 -1.54
CA PHE A 56 19.56 15.99 -0.56
C PHE A 56 18.30 16.59 -1.18
N LYS A 57 18.14 16.50 -2.51
CA LYS A 57 17.02 17.15 -3.22
C LYS A 57 15.66 16.70 -2.69
N GLN A 58 15.46 15.39 -2.52
CA GLN A 58 14.19 14.85 -2.07
C GLN A 58 13.92 15.24 -0.60
N THR A 59 14.86 14.99 0.29
CA THR A 59 14.75 15.34 1.72
C THR A 59 14.48 16.83 1.93
N LYS A 60 15.12 17.69 1.11
CA LYS A 60 14.85 19.12 1.12
C LYS A 60 13.39 19.41 0.76
N MET A 61 12.86 18.79 -0.30
CA MET A 61 11.47 18.97 -0.71
C MET A 61 10.50 18.54 0.39
N ASP A 62 10.77 17.42 1.03
CA ASP A 62 9.94 16.87 2.10
C ASP A 62 9.92 17.79 3.33
N ILE A 63 11.08 18.28 3.77
CA ILE A 63 11.19 19.24 4.87
C ILE A 63 10.50 20.58 4.51
N GLN A 64 10.64 21.07 3.29
CA GLN A 64 9.98 22.29 2.84
C GLN A 64 8.45 22.16 2.84
N ASP A 65 7.92 21.02 2.41
CA ASP A 65 6.48 20.77 2.45
C ASP A 65 5.97 20.69 3.89
N THR A 66 6.70 20.01 4.76
CA THR A 66 6.38 19.92 6.19
C THR A 66 6.38 21.30 6.86
N LEU A 67 7.41 22.12 6.62
CA LEU A 67 7.47 23.50 7.10
C LEU A 67 6.30 24.35 6.62
N LYS A 68 5.95 24.22 5.34
CA LYS A 68 4.81 24.95 4.76
C LYS A 68 3.50 24.57 5.46
N ARG A 69 3.29 23.27 5.69
CA ARG A 69 2.09 22.77 6.40
C ARG A 69 2.07 23.22 7.86
N MET A 70 3.20 23.17 8.55
CA MET A 70 3.31 23.66 9.92
C MET A 70 2.99 25.16 10.02
N ASN A 71 3.52 25.99 9.12
CA ASN A 71 3.24 27.43 9.07
C ASN A 71 1.76 27.73 8.78
N GLN A 72 1.06 26.82 8.13
CA GLN A 72 -0.37 26.91 7.85
C GLN A 72 -1.22 26.22 8.92
N ASN A 73 -0.61 25.57 9.91
CA ASN A 73 -1.26 24.69 10.89
C ASN A 73 -2.15 23.63 10.24
N ILE A 74 -1.68 23.02 9.16
CA ILE A 74 -2.40 21.99 8.41
C ILE A 74 -1.75 20.62 8.68
N VAL A 75 -2.58 19.66 9.10
CA VAL A 75 -2.18 18.27 9.35
C VAL A 75 -2.67 17.37 8.23
N LYS A 76 -1.78 16.52 7.71
CA LYS A 76 -2.12 15.53 6.68
C LYS A 76 -2.42 14.18 7.33
N ILE A 77 -3.66 13.72 7.17
CA ILE A 77 -4.19 12.50 7.79
C ILE A 77 -4.44 11.48 6.69
N ALA A 78 -3.75 10.34 6.73
CA ALA A 78 -3.95 9.27 5.76
C ALA A 78 -4.81 8.15 6.35
N VAL A 79 -5.79 7.70 5.59
CA VAL A 79 -6.68 6.61 6.00
C VAL A 79 -6.32 5.35 5.22
N PHE A 80 -5.83 4.34 5.92
CA PHE A 80 -5.45 3.05 5.38
C PHE A 80 -6.37 1.93 5.89
N GLY A 81 -6.28 0.77 5.29
CA GLY A 81 -7.01 -0.42 5.70
C GLY A 81 -7.29 -1.33 4.52
N THR A 82 -7.69 -2.57 4.81
CA THR A 82 -8.02 -3.56 3.78
C THR A 82 -9.19 -3.11 2.90
N PHE A 83 -9.32 -3.77 1.74
CA PHE A 83 -10.48 -3.54 0.89
C PHE A 83 -11.77 -3.87 1.65
N SER A 84 -12.79 -3.04 1.52
CA SER A 84 -14.07 -3.16 2.23
C SER A 84 -14.02 -2.96 3.77
N ALA A 85 -12.90 -2.54 4.35
CA ALA A 85 -12.86 -2.15 5.77
C ALA A 85 -13.72 -0.91 6.10
N GLY A 86 -14.17 -0.19 5.06
CA GLY A 86 -15.04 0.96 5.20
C GLY A 86 -14.30 2.29 5.36
N LYS A 87 -13.11 2.44 4.76
CA LYS A 87 -12.33 3.69 4.77
C LYS A 87 -13.12 4.90 4.34
N SER A 88 -13.66 4.87 3.12
CA SER A 88 -14.46 5.98 2.57
C SER A 88 -15.74 6.23 3.39
N SER A 89 -16.33 5.16 3.96
CA SER A 89 -17.47 5.28 4.87
C SER A 89 -17.09 5.96 6.19
N LEU A 90 -15.91 5.67 6.72
CA LEU A 90 -15.38 6.32 7.92
C LEU A 90 -15.14 7.81 7.66
N ILE A 91 -14.51 8.15 6.53
CA ILE A 91 -14.29 9.56 6.15
C ILE A 91 -15.62 10.29 6.02
N ASN A 92 -16.61 9.70 5.35
CA ASN A 92 -17.96 10.27 5.24
C ASN A 92 -18.60 10.48 6.63
N ALA A 93 -18.47 9.52 7.54
CA ALA A 93 -19.00 9.64 8.89
C ALA A 93 -18.29 10.74 9.70
N LEU A 94 -16.97 10.89 9.56
CA LEU A 94 -16.20 11.97 10.17
C LEU A 94 -16.62 13.36 9.62
N LEU A 95 -16.99 13.44 8.36
CA LEU A 95 -17.42 14.68 7.71
C LEU A 95 -18.91 14.98 7.87
N GLY A 96 -19.70 13.97 8.26
CA GLY A 96 -21.14 14.10 8.53
C GLY A 96 -22.04 14.03 7.29
N ASP A 97 -21.48 13.76 6.09
CA ASP A 97 -22.24 13.57 4.86
C ASP A 97 -21.49 12.67 3.86
N THR A 98 -22.17 12.24 2.79
CA THR A 98 -21.62 11.33 1.79
C THR A 98 -20.91 12.10 0.69
N TYR A 99 -19.60 12.28 0.82
CA TYR A 99 -18.74 12.94 -0.17
C TYR A 99 -17.96 11.93 -1.02
N LEU A 100 -17.59 10.80 -0.44
CA LEU A 100 -16.87 9.73 -1.11
C LEU A 100 -17.82 8.59 -1.46
N VAL A 101 -17.70 8.10 -2.69
CA VAL A 101 -18.44 6.92 -3.17
C VAL A 101 -17.46 5.76 -3.27
N SER A 102 -17.79 4.63 -2.64
CA SER A 102 -16.98 3.41 -2.77
C SER A 102 -16.94 2.95 -4.22
N SER A 103 -15.74 2.84 -4.80
CA SER A 103 -15.57 2.27 -6.13
C SER A 103 -15.67 0.74 -6.05
N PRO A 104 -16.45 0.09 -6.91
CA PRO A 104 -16.49 -1.37 -7.00
C PRO A 104 -15.19 -1.96 -7.58
N ASN A 105 -14.36 -1.15 -8.23
CA ASN A 105 -13.13 -1.58 -8.88
C ASN A 105 -11.92 -0.83 -8.29
N PRO A 106 -11.13 -1.48 -7.39
CA PRO A 106 -10.04 -0.82 -6.68
C PRO A 106 -8.83 -0.47 -7.57
N THR A 107 -8.76 -1.05 -8.77
CA THR A 107 -7.54 -0.96 -9.62
C THR A 107 -7.44 0.32 -10.44
N THR A 108 -8.52 1.05 -10.58
CA THR A 108 -8.58 2.28 -11.37
C THR A 108 -8.91 3.52 -10.53
N ALA A 109 -9.24 3.34 -9.25
CA ALA A 109 -9.53 4.45 -8.36
C ALA A 109 -8.30 5.35 -8.19
N ALA A 110 -8.51 6.67 -8.19
CA ALA A 110 -7.47 7.65 -7.90
C ALA A 110 -7.46 7.99 -6.40
N THR A 111 -6.28 8.27 -5.86
CA THR A 111 -6.15 8.81 -4.49
C THR A 111 -6.97 10.09 -4.37
N THR A 112 -7.76 10.22 -3.30
CA THR A 112 -8.58 11.41 -3.06
C THR A 112 -8.08 12.15 -1.82
N GLU A 113 -7.77 13.43 -1.98
CA GLU A 113 -7.42 14.34 -0.88
C GLU A 113 -8.61 15.28 -0.60
N LEU A 114 -9.08 15.28 0.64
CA LEU A 114 -10.17 16.14 1.10
C LEU A 114 -9.61 17.26 1.97
N SER A 115 -9.96 18.50 1.69
CA SER A 115 -9.49 19.66 2.45
C SER A 115 -10.50 20.80 2.38
N TYR A 116 -10.33 21.81 3.23
CA TYR A 116 -11.18 22.98 3.24
C TYR A 116 -11.06 23.78 1.94
N GLY A 117 -12.17 24.26 1.40
CA GLY A 117 -12.22 25.14 0.23
C GLY A 117 -13.52 25.00 -0.57
N GLU A 118 -13.60 25.69 -1.71
CA GLU A 118 -14.80 25.74 -2.54
C GLU A 118 -14.61 25.06 -3.90
N GLN A 119 -13.40 25.19 -4.49
CA GLN A 119 -13.16 24.72 -5.86
C GLN A 119 -12.35 23.43 -5.86
N SER A 120 -13.01 22.33 -6.18
CA SER A 120 -12.37 21.02 -6.39
C SER A 120 -11.62 20.97 -7.72
N TYR A 121 -10.56 20.15 -7.76
CA TYR A 121 -9.77 19.97 -8.96
C TYR A 121 -9.13 18.56 -9.00
N ILE A 122 -8.73 18.15 -10.18
CA ILE A 122 -7.93 16.94 -10.38
C ILE A 122 -6.50 17.32 -10.76
N THR A 123 -5.58 16.43 -10.43
CA THR A 123 -4.22 16.44 -10.95
C THR A 123 -4.05 15.23 -11.86
N LEU A 124 -3.70 15.47 -13.12
CA LEU A 124 -3.45 14.41 -14.09
C LEU A 124 -2.05 13.82 -13.87
N LYS A 125 -1.89 12.56 -14.23
CA LYS A 125 -0.57 11.93 -14.38
C LYS A 125 0.19 12.59 -15.52
N THR A 126 1.51 12.60 -15.46
CA THR A 126 2.33 12.95 -16.62
C THR A 126 2.40 11.78 -17.60
N ASN A 127 2.82 12.03 -18.84
CA ASN A 127 3.03 10.96 -19.82
C ASN A 127 4.00 9.89 -19.30
N ASP A 128 5.09 10.30 -18.65
CA ASP A 128 6.09 9.39 -18.11
C ASP A 128 5.51 8.50 -17.00
N GLN A 129 4.68 9.08 -16.11
CA GLN A 129 3.99 8.33 -15.06
C GLN A 129 3.01 7.31 -15.64
N LEU A 130 2.25 7.71 -16.66
CA LEU A 130 1.29 6.82 -17.32
C LEU A 130 1.98 5.68 -18.06
N VAL A 131 3.08 5.98 -18.78
CA VAL A 131 3.89 4.98 -19.48
C VAL A 131 4.57 4.02 -18.50
N ALA A 132 5.10 4.51 -17.39
CA ALA A 132 5.69 3.68 -16.37
C ALA A 132 4.67 2.67 -15.79
N GLU A 133 3.48 3.14 -15.48
CA GLU A 133 2.38 2.30 -14.98
C GLU A 133 1.92 1.23 -16.00
N LEU A 134 1.84 1.62 -17.26
CA LEU A 134 1.55 0.68 -18.35
C LEU A 134 2.64 -0.38 -18.50
N ASN A 135 3.90 0.03 -18.44
CA ASN A 135 5.03 -0.88 -18.52
C ASN A 135 5.06 -1.86 -17.36
N ASP A 136 4.69 -1.43 -16.17
CA ASP A 136 4.56 -2.31 -15.01
C ASP A 136 3.48 -3.39 -15.22
N ILE A 137 2.34 -3.03 -15.82
CA ILE A 137 1.29 -3.98 -16.16
C ILE A 137 1.76 -4.95 -17.26
N LEU A 138 2.47 -4.44 -18.26
CA LEU A 138 2.90 -5.19 -19.44
C LEU A 138 4.21 -5.98 -19.23
N LYS A 139 4.93 -5.70 -18.15
CA LYS A 139 6.21 -6.36 -17.80
C LYS A 139 6.11 -7.89 -17.80
N TYR A 140 5.01 -8.42 -17.27
CA TYR A 140 4.75 -9.86 -17.25
C TYR A 140 4.55 -10.48 -18.64
N HIS A 141 4.34 -9.64 -19.66
CA HIS A 141 4.21 -10.03 -21.05
C HIS A 141 5.46 -9.70 -21.89
N HIS A 142 6.58 -9.33 -21.20
CA HIS A 142 7.84 -8.94 -21.83
C HIS A 142 7.71 -7.79 -22.83
N LEU A 143 6.77 -6.88 -22.58
CA LEU A 143 6.58 -5.67 -23.35
C LEU A 143 6.93 -4.43 -22.54
N SER A 144 7.58 -3.50 -23.21
CA SER A 144 7.90 -2.19 -22.68
C SER A 144 7.80 -1.15 -23.81
N PHE A 145 7.27 0.01 -23.48
CA PHE A 145 7.10 1.12 -24.41
C PHE A 145 7.79 2.36 -23.88
N ASP A 146 8.47 3.09 -24.77
CA ASP A 146 9.17 4.32 -24.39
C ASP A 146 8.23 5.54 -24.37
N SER A 147 7.06 5.41 -24.97
CA SER A 147 6.07 6.48 -25.03
C SER A 147 4.64 5.97 -25.17
N LEU A 148 3.69 6.83 -24.78
CA LEU A 148 2.25 6.55 -24.95
C LEU A 148 1.88 6.39 -26.43
N GLU A 149 2.53 7.14 -27.32
CA GLU A 149 2.29 7.04 -28.76
C GLU A 149 2.75 5.70 -29.34
N ALA A 150 3.88 5.17 -28.87
CA ALA A 150 4.37 3.85 -29.26
C ALA A 150 3.39 2.74 -28.84
N LEU A 151 2.84 2.85 -27.63
CA LEU A 151 1.82 1.93 -27.13
C LEU A 151 0.53 1.98 -27.97
N LEU A 152 0.03 3.17 -28.27
CA LEU A 152 -1.22 3.34 -29.02
C LEU A 152 -1.12 2.86 -30.48
N LYS A 153 0.08 2.79 -31.04
CA LYS A 153 0.35 2.24 -32.38
C LYS A 153 0.54 0.72 -32.39
N SER A 154 0.70 0.10 -31.24
CA SER A 154 0.94 -1.34 -31.11
C SER A 154 -0.37 -2.15 -31.14
N ASP A 155 -0.32 -3.38 -31.66
CA ASP A 155 -1.44 -4.31 -31.59
C ASP A 155 -1.38 -5.12 -30.28
N LEU A 156 -2.21 -4.74 -29.32
CA LEU A 156 -2.30 -5.41 -28.01
C LEU A 156 -3.41 -6.47 -27.94
N ASN A 157 -4.08 -6.81 -29.03
CA ASN A 157 -5.25 -7.69 -29.01
C ASN A 157 -4.96 -9.07 -28.41
N GLN A 158 -3.80 -9.66 -28.71
CA GLN A 158 -3.41 -10.97 -28.17
C GLN A 158 -3.12 -10.93 -26.67
N ILE A 159 -2.60 -9.79 -26.17
CA ILE A 159 -2.25 -9.60 -24.77
C ILE A 159 -3.48 -9.29 -23.96
N LYS A 160 -4.38 -8.47 -24.49
CA LYS A 160 -5.67 -8.14 -23.86
C LYS A 160 -6.49 -9.37 -23.47
N GLN A 161 -6.41 -10.43 -24.27
CA GLN A 161 -7.10 -11.70 -23.98
C GLN A 161 -6.52 -12.43 -22.76
N LYS A 162 -5.29 -12.13 -22.38
CA LYS A 162 -4.57 -12.76 -21.25
C LYS A 162 -4.56 -11.91 -19.98
N LEU A 163 -5.00 -10.66 -20.08
CA LEU A 163 -4.99 -9.73 -18.95
C LEU A 163 -6.19 -9.94 -18.02
N PRO A 164 -5.99 -9.82 -16.71
CA PRO A 164 -7.10 -9.72 -15.76
C PRO A 164 -8.04 -8.56 -16.12
N LYS A 165 -9.33 -8.71 -15.79
CA LYS A 165 -10.39 -7.73 -16.15
C LYS A 165 -10.06 -6.29 -15.77
N ASN A 166 -9.45 -6.11 -14.62
CA ASN A 166 -9.04 -4.81 -14.08
C ASN A 166 -7.91 -4.16 -14.90
N GLN A 167 -6.87 -4.92 -15.27
CA GLN A 167 -5.77 -4.42 -16.11
C GLN A 167 -6.26 -4.15 -17.54
N LEU A 168 -7.15 -5.00 -18.04
CA LEU A 168 -7.81 -4.81 -19.32
C LEU A 168 -8.64 -3.52 -19.35
N ALA A 169 -9.39 -3.23 -18.29
CA ALA A 169 -10.16 -1.99 -18.16
C ALA A 169 -9.26 -0.76 -18.23
N PHE A 170 -8.10 -0.79 -17.57
CA PHE A 170 -7.12 0.29 -17.60
C PHE A 170 -6.56 0.54 -19.01
N ILE A 171 -6.12 -0.51 -19.71
CA ILE A 171 -5.58 -0.38 -21.08
C ILE A 171 -6.66 0.13 -22.04
N ASN A 172 -7.87 -0.41 -21.95
CA ASN A 172 -8.99 0.03 -22.80
C ASN A 172 -9.37 1.50 -22.55
N ALA A 173 -9.31 1.96 -21.28
CA ALA A 173 -9.51 3.36 -20.95
C ALA A 173 -8.48 4.27 -21.61
N ILE A 174 -7.21 3.88 -21.58
CA ILE A 174 -6.13 4.64 -22.21
C ILE A 174 -6.31 4.70 -23.71
N GLU A 175 -6.52 3.58 -24.40
CA GLU A 175 -6.72 3.57 -25.85
C GLU A 175 -7.89 4.43 -26.29
N LYS A 176 -9.00 4.36 -25.55
CA LYS A 176 -10.23 5.07 -25.92
C LYS A 176 -10.16 6.59 -25.66
N HIS A 177 -9.45 7.00 -24.61
CA HIS A 177 -9.49 8.37 -24.12
C HIS A 177 -8.13 9.10 -24.16
N ALA A 178 -7.10 8.52 -24.79
CA ALA A 178 -5.77 9.12 -24.91
C ALA A 178 -5.80 10.52 -25.55
N SER A 179 -6.63 10.74 -26.56
CA SER A 179 -6.75 12.05 -27.24
C SER A 179 -7.32 13.12 -26.30
N LEU A 180 -8.33 12.79 -25.50
CA LEU A 180 -8.88 13.68 -24.49
C LEU A 180 -7.82 14.02 -23.44
N TYR A 181 -7.13 12.99 -22.93
CA TYR A 181 -6.06 13.15 -21.94
C TYR A 181 -4.93 14.06 -22.48
N GLN A 182 -4.45 13.82 -23.70
CA GLN A 182 -3.40 14.67 -24.30
C GLN A 182 -3.87 16.12 -24.47
N THR A 183 -5.12 16.34 -24.87
CA THR A 183 -5.70 17.70 -24.95
C THR A 183 -5.72 18.37 -23.59
N MET A 184 -6.12 17.66 -22.54
CA MET A 184 -6.10 18.20 -21.19
C MET A 184 -4.69 18.49 -20.70
N LEU A 185 -3.73 17.59 -20.97
CA LEU A 185 -2.35 17.73 -20.54
C LEU A 185 -1.66 18.95 -21.18
N THR A 186 -2.02 19.33 -22.43
CA THR A 186 -1.52 20.56 -23.07
C THR A 186 -1.98 21.85 -22.35
N GLN A 187 -3.11 21.78 -21.63
CA GLN A 187 -3.61 22.89 -20.80
C GLN A 187 -3.01 22.90 -19.39
N GLY A 188 -2.25 21.85 -19.05
CA GLY A 188 -1.62 21.66 -17.75
C GLY A 188 -2.06 20.38 -17.05
N THR A 189 -1.42 20.08 -15.94
CA THR A 189 -1.75 18.89 -15.14
C THR A 189 -2.90 19.11 -14.17
N LYS A 190 -3.29 20.35 -13.87
CA LYS A 190 -4.33 20.71 -12.91
C LYS A 190 -5.57 21.19 -13.61
N HIS A 191 -6.72 20.57 -13.34
CA HIS A 191 -8.01 20.92 -13.94
C HIS A 191 -9.08 21.03 -12.86
N ASN A 192 -9.78 22.16 -12.85
CA ASN A 192 -10.93 22.35 -11.97
C ASN A 192 -12.08 21.43 -12.40
N ILE A 193 -12.78 20.89 -11.44
CA ILE A 193 -13.95 20.03 -11.64
C ILE A 193 -15.12 20.51 -10.80
N GLU A 194 -16.32 20.23 -11.30
CA GLU A 194 -17.53 20.46 -10.53
C GLU A 194 -17.89 19.26 -9.65
N GLN A 195 -18.72 19.49 -8.64
CA GLN A 195 -19.13 18.44 -7.70
C GLN A 195 -19.80 17.25 -8.41
N ALA A 196 -20.56 17.50 -9.45
CA ALA A 196 -21.21 16.45 -10.26
C ALA A 196 -20.20 15.54 -11.01
N GLU A 197 -18.99 16.03 -11.28
CA GLU A 197 -17.97 15.31 -12.01
C GLU A 197 -17.03 14.50 -11.11
N ILE A 198 -17.08 14.66 -9.80
CA ILE A 198 -16.18 13.98 -8.85
C ILE A 198 -16.23 12.47 -9.05
N LYS A 199 -17.42 11.87 -9.14
CA LYS A 199 -17.58 10.44 -9.35
C LYS A 199 -16.92 9.97 -10.64
N LYS A 200 -17.06 10.73 -11.72
CA LYS A 200 -16.45 10.44 -13.01
C LYS A 200 -14.93 10.33 -12.91
N TRP A 201 -14.28 11.29 -12.25
CA TRP A 201 -12.83 11.36 -12.17
C TRP A 201 -12.22 10.50 -11.05
N SER A 202 -12.98 10.16 -10.01
CA SER A 202 -12.49 9.36 -8.89
C SER A 202 -12.68 7.85 -9.07
N SER A 203 -13.74 7.42 -9.79
CA SER A 203 -14.15 6.02 -9.76
C SER A 203 -14.58 5.41 -11.09
N GLU A 204 -14.76 6.20 -12.16
CA GLU A 204 -15.03 5.63 -13.47
C GLU A 204 -13.72 5.26 -14.18
N ASP A 205 -13.54 3.97 -14.47
CA ASP A 205 -12.32 3.41 -15.06
C ASP A 205 -11.82 4.21 -16.27
N ALA A 206 -12.76 4.69 -17.09
CA ALA A 206 -12.46 5.43 -18.31
C ALA A 206 -11.70 6.75 -18.08
N TYR A 207 -11.86 7.38 -16.93
CA TYR A 207 -11.30 8.69 -16.61
C TYR A 207 -10.31 8.65 -15.45
N ALA A 208 -10.60 7.85 -14.43
CA ALA A 208 -9.75 7.71 -13.25
C ALA A 208 -8.34 7.16 -13.58
N ALA A 209 -8.20 6.40 -14.67
CA ALA A 209 -6.91 5.90 -15.18
C ALA A 209 -5.87 7.01 -15.41
N PHE A 210 -6.31 8.22 -15.79
CA PHE A 210 -5.45 9.36 -16.09
C PHE A 210 -5.20 10.28 -14.91
N VAL A 211 -5.97 10.10 -13.83
CA VAL A 211 -5.91 10.96 -12.65
C VAL A 211 -4.85 10.44 -11.69
N LYS A 212 -3.97 11.35 -11.24
CA LYS A 212 -3.03 11.08 -10.16
C LYS A 212 -3.73 11.26 -8.81
N THR A 213 -4.39 12.40 -8.62
CA THR A 213 -5.05 12.75 -7.35
C THR A 213 -6.31 13.58 -7.63
N VAL A 214 -7.39 13.26 -6.95
CA VAL A 214 -8.60 14.10 -6.88
C VAL A 214 -8.48 14.97 -5.62
N HIS A 215 -8.51 16.29 -5.79
CA HIS A 215 -8.50 17.24 -4.68
C HIS A 215 -9.92 17.75 -4.47
N LEU A 216 -10.58 17.14 -3.50
CA LEU A 216 -11.94 17.48 -3.12
C LEU A 216 -11.92 18.61 -2.09
N LYS A 217 -12.35 19.78 -2.50
CA LYS A 217 -12.46 20.97 -1.65
C LYS A 217 -13.87 21.09 -1.11
N LEU A 218 -14.01 21.10 0.21
CA LEU A 218 -15.29 21.12 0.91
C LEU A 218 -15.36 22.32 1.87
N PRO A 219 -16.48 23.07 1.93
CA PRO A 219 -16.65 24.18 2.86
C PRO A 219 -17.01 23.68 4.26
N ILE A 220 -16.25 22.71 4.78
CA ILE A 220 -16.46 22.10 6.10
C ILE A 220 -15.43 22.68 7.06
N GLU A 221 -15.84 23.42 8.07
CA GLU A 221 -14.96 24.08 9.03
C GLU A 221 -13.97 23.11 9.69
N TRP A 222 -14.37 21.88 9.95
CA TRP A 222 -13.52 20.86 10.55
C TRP A 222 -12.27 20.52 9.71
N LEU A 223 -12.30 20.80 8.40
CA LEU A 223 -11.18 20.57 7.49
C LEU A 223 -10.23 21.78 7.35
N GLN A 224 -10.45 22.90 8.05
CA GLN A 224 -9.61 24.09 7.90
C GLN A 224 -8.14 23.85 8.25
N ASP A 225 -7.90 22.97 9.22
CA ASP A 225 -6.57 22.60 9.70
C ASP A 225 -6.17 21.16 9.30
N LYS A 226 -6.91 20.53 8.38
CA LYS A 226 -6.71 19.12 8.02
C LYS A 226 -6.78 18.88 6.53
N ILE A 227 -5.95 17.94 6.07
CA ILE A 227 -6.06 17.28 4.76
C ILE A 227 -6.28 15.79 5.04
N ILE A 228 -7.40 15.23 4.60
CA ILE A 228 -7.66 13.80 4.72
C ILE A 228 -7.35 13.14 3.38
N VAL A 229 -6.57 12.08 3.39
CA VAL A 229 -6.20 11.29 2.22
C VAL A 229 -6.91 9.94 2.30
N ASP A 230 -7.85 9.70 1.39
CA ASP A 230 -8.43 8.37 1.19
C ASP A 230 -7.48 7.55 0.32
N SER A 231 -6.74 6.64 0.96
CA SER A 231 -5.80 5.78 0.26
C SER A 231 -6.52 4.65 -0.47
N LEU A 232 -5.90 4.17 -1.53
CA LEU A 232 -6.36 2.97 -2.22
C LEU A 232 -6.27 1.76 -1.28
N GLY A 233 -7.19 0.80 -1.43
CA GLY A 233 -7.20 -0.42 -0.60
C GLY A 233 -5.93 -1.27 -0.80
N LEU A 234 -5.39 -1.82 0.28
CA LEU A 234 -4.09 -2.51 0.36
C LEU A 234 -3.96 -3.82 -0.42
N HIS A 235 -5.00 -4.29 -1.09
CA HIS A 235 -5.02 -5.59 -1.77
C HIS A 235 -5.02 -5.51 -3.30
N SER A 236 -4.72 -4.37 -3.88
CA SER A 236 -4.48 -4.35 -5.33
C SER A 236 -3.06 -4.86 -5.58
N ASN A 237 -2.92 -6.02 -6.20
CA ASN A 237 -1.66 -6.62 -6.65
C ASN A 237 -0.93 -5.78 -7.72
N ASN A 238 -0.98 -4.48 -7.61
CA ASN A 238 -0.43 -3.56 -8.59
C ASN A 238 0.73 -2.80 -7.94
N GLN A 239 1.93 -2.92 -8.47
CA GLN A 239 3.13 -2.18 -8.03
C GLN A 239 2.89 -0.66 -7.92
N ARG A 240 1.98 -0.12 -8.73
CA ARG A 240 1.50 1.25 -8.65
C ARG A 240 1.02 1.62 -7.24
N HIS A 241 0.17 0.77 -6.66
CA HIS A 241 -0.39 1.04 -5.34
C HIS A 241 0.66 1.00 -4.24
N THR A 242 1.74 0.25 -4.43
CA THR A 242 2.87 0.22 -3.49
C THR A 242 3.58 1.57 -3.44
N ASN A 243 3.97 2.11 -4.60
CA ASN A 243 4.68 3.40 -4.66
C ASN A 243 3.82 4.58 -4.19
N GLU A 244 2.53 4.63 -4.58
CA GLU A 244 1.59 5.65 -4.11
C GLU A 244 1.33 5.51 -2.60
N THR A 245 1.17 4.30 -2.11
CA THR A 245 0.99 3.99 -0.68
C THR A 245 2.20 4.45 0.13
N GLU A 246 3.41 4.16 -0.34
CA GLU A 246 4.65 4.60 0.30
C GLU A 246 4.78 6.11 0.34
N GLN A 247 4.45 6.80 -0.76
CA GLN A 247 4.44 8.27 -0.79
C GLN A 247 3.41 8.87 0.18
N ILE A 248 2.23 8.26 0.31
CA ILE A 248 1.22 8.70 1.26
C ILE A 248 1.70 8.44 2.68
N LEU A 249 2.25 7.25 2.96
CA LEU A 249 2.79 6.87 4.28
C LEU A 249 3.88 7.83 4.74
N THR A 250 4.83 8.16 3.87
CA THR A 250 5.95 9.06 4.20
C THR A 250 5.54 10.52 4.36
N SER A 251 4.45 10.94 3.72
CA SER A 251 3.95 12.33 3.76
C SER A 251 2.85 12.57 4.79
N ALA A 252 2.31 11.51 5.42
CA ALA A 252 1.23 11.63 6.40
C ALA A 252 1.78 11.97 7.79
N ASP A 253 1.09 12.87 8.47
CA ASP A 253 1.39 13.28 9.84
C ASP A 253 0.65 12.39 10.86
N LEU A 254 -0.53 11.90 10.47
CA LEU A 254 -1.34 10.95 11.23
C LEU A 254 -1.86 9.85 10.32
N ILE A 255 -1.74 8.62 10.76
CA ILE A 255 -2.25 7.45 10.08
C ILE A 255 -3.47 6.90 10.85
N LEU A 256 -4.59 6.78 10.14
CA LEU A 256 -5.79 6.10 10.62
C LEU A 256 -5.88 4.75 9.92
N TYR A 257 -5.68 3.67 10.64
CA TYR A 257 -5.78 2.32 10.09
C TYR A 257 -7.13 1.71 10.41
N VAL A 258 -7.90 1.39 9.37
CA VAL A 258 -9.27 0.89 9.49
C VAL A 258 -9.31 -0.61 9.25
N SER A 259 -9.80 -1.34 10.24
CA SER A 259 -10.06 -2.78 10.17
C SER A 259 -11.57 -3.05 10.30
N TYR A 260 -12.04 -4.11 9.68
CA TYR A 260 -13.46 -4.48 9.70
C TYR A 260 -13.76 -5.39 10.88
N PHE A 261 -14.84 -5.15 11.63
CA PHE A 261 -15.16 -5.83 12.88
C PHE A 261 -15.10 -7.36 12.78
N ASN A 262 -15.74 -7.97 11.78
CA ASN A 262 -15.81 -9.44 11.64
C ASN A 262 -14.48 -10.08 11.20
N HIS A 263 -13.53 -9.31 10.70
CA HIS A 263 -12.23 -9.76 10.22
C HIS A 263 -11.14 -8.79 10.70
N SER A 264 -11.17 -8.48 11.98
CA SER A 264 -10.24 -7.52 12.58
C SER A 264 -8.83 -8.10 12.65
N PHE A 265 -7.87 -7.33 12.17
CA PHE A 265 -6.44 -7.61 12.28
C PHE A 265 -6.03 -8.96 11.69
N THR A 266 -6.20 -9.09 10.39
CA THR A 266 -5.76 -10.24 9.60
C THR A 266 -4.23 -10.26 9.42
N ASP A 267 -3.67 -11.35 8.89
CA ASP A 267 -2.24 -11.43 8.55
C ASP A 267 -1.81 -10.32 7.57
N ASN A 268 -2.70 -9.91 6.68
CA ASN A 268 -2.45 -8.81 5.76
C ASN A 268 -2.38 -7.45 6.48
N ASP A 269 -3.23 -7.24 7.48
CA ASP A 269 -3.18 -6.04 8.31
C ASP A 269 -1.85 -5.99 9.08
N LYS A 270 -1.43 -7.14 9.62
CA LYS A 270 -0.15 -7.29 10.32
C LYS A 270 1.03 -6.95 9.40
N ALA A 271 1.10 -7.57 8.24
CA ALA A 271 2.18 -7.35 7.26
C ALA A 271 2.26 -5.88 6.84
N PHE A 272 1.11 -5.23 6.62
CA PHE A 272 1.09 -3.81 6.28
C PHE A 272 1.58 -2.92 7.43
N ILE A 273 1.16 -3.19 8.66
CA ILE A 273 1.59 -2.42 9.82
C ILE A 273 3.10 -2.58 10.07
N GLU A 274 3.64 -3.78 9.87
CA GLU A 274 5.08 -4.04 9.92
C GLU A 274 5.83 -3.26 8.83
N HIS A 275 5.31 -3.27 7.60
CA HIS A 275 5.87 -2.48 6.49
C HIS A 275 5.81 -0.98 6.77
N MET A 276 4.68 -0.49 7.25
CA MET A 276 4.49 0.90 7.64
C MET A 276 5.51 1.34 8.71
N LYS A 277 5.75 0.51 9.73
CA LYS A 277 6.76 0.79 10.76
C LYS A 277 8.17 0.90 10.16
N ALA A 278 8.51 0.02 9.24
CA ALA A 278 9.80 0.04 8.56
C ALA A 278 9.99 1.30 7.72
N MET A 279 8.93 1.77 7.03
CA MET A 279 8.98 2.94 6.15
C MET A 279 8.98 4.27 6.91
N ASN A 280 8.17 4.41 7.95
CA ASN A 280 7.92 5.70 8.60
C ASN A 280 8.86 5.98 9.78
N GLN A 281 9.75 5.05 10.15
CA GLN A 281 10.53 5.17 11.40
C GLN A 281 9.63 5.63 12.58
N LEU A 282 8.39 5.13 12.61
CA LEU A 282 7.41 5.48 13.64
C LEU A 282 7.91 5.03 15.02
N ASN A 283 8.80 5.83 15.58
CA ASN A 283 9.22 5.69 16.96
C ASN A 283 8.15 6.21 17.93
N ASP A 284 7.17 6.99 17.45
CA ASP A 284 6.13 7.56 18.27
C ASP A 284 4.75 7.02 17.92
N HIS A 285 4.15 6.40 18.93
CA HIS A 285 2.81 5.81 18.91
C HIS A 285 1.68 6.85 18.69
N GLN A 286 2.00 8.13 18.71
CA GLN A 286 1.03 9.23 18.63
C GLN A 286 0.53 9.47 17.20
N SER A 287 1.37 9.20 16.18
CA SER A 287 1.02 9.39 14.76
C SER A 287 0.23 8.24 14.14
N PHE A 288 -0.27 7.29 14.94
CA PHE A 288 -1.04 6.15 14.47
C PHE A 288 -2.26 5.90 15.36
N LYS A 289 -3.43 5.70 14.75
CA LYS A 289 -4.66 5.32 15.44
C LYS A 289 -5.29 4.10 14.77
N MET A 290 -5.62 3.09 15.57
CA MET A 290 -6.29 1.89 15.11
C MET A 290 -7.80 2.03 15.24
N ILE A 291 -8.53 1.75 14.15
CA ILE A 291 -9.99 1.86 14.09
C ILE A 291 -10.60 0.50 13.75
N VAL A 292 -11.48 0.01 14.60
CA VAL A 292 -12.34 -1.16 14.31
C VAL A 292 -13.69 -0.61 13.90
N ASN A 293 -14.00 -0.74 12.62
CA ASN A 293 -15.24 -0.23 12.01
C ASN A 293 -16.33 -1.30 11.92
N ALA A 294 -17.56 -0.89 11.74
CA ALA A 294 -18.75 -1.73 11.63
C ALA A 294 -19.12 -2.49 12.92
N ILE A 295 -18.93 -1.86 14.08
CA ILE A 295 -19.33 -2.46 15.38
C ILE A 295 -20.84 -2.66 15.53
N ASP A 296 -21.63 -2.08 14.64
CA ASP A 296 -23.08 -2.33 14.55
C ASP A 296 -23.43 -3.77 14.12
N LEU A 297 -22.44 -4.57 13.74
CA LEU A 297 -22.55 -6.01 13.48
C LEU A 297 -22.33 -6.87 14.73
N ALA A 298 -21.89 -6.28 15.85
CA ALA A 298 -21.73 -7.00 17.10
C ALA A 298 -23.09 -7.39 17.69
N GLU A 299 -23.19 -8.59 18.20
CA GLU A 299 -24.41 -9.06 18.87
C GLU A 299 -24.50 -8.55 20.31
N SER A 300 -23.36 -8.27 20.93
CA SER A 300 -23.25 -7.80 22.30
C SER A 300 -22.09 -6.84 22.51
N LYS A 301 -22.12 -6.10 23.63
CA LYS A 301 -20.98 -5.26 24.04
C LYS A 301 -19.73 -6.09 24.34
N ASN A 302 -19.90 -7.30 24.86
CA ASN A 302 -18.79 -8.21 25.14
C ASN A 302 -18.04 -8.61 23.86
N ASP A 303 -18.73 -8.72 22.73
CA ASP A 303 -18.08 -9.03 21.44
C ASP A 303 -17.16 -7.89 21.01
N ILE A 304 -17.61 -6.64 21.19
CA ILE A 304 -16.81 -5.46 20.89
C ILE A 304 -15.56 -5.42 21.79
N ASP A 305 -15.73 -5.67 23.08
CA ASP A 305 -14.62 -5.69 24.04
C ASP A 305 -13.62 -6.80 23.72
N SER A 306 -14.09 -7.99 23.33
CA SER A 306 -13.25 -9.13 22.93
C SER A 306 -12.44 -8.83 21.66
N VAL A 307 -13.06 -8.22 20.65
CA VAL A 307 -12.37 -7.82 19.42
C VAL A 307 -11.34 -6.72 19.71
N LYS A 308 -11.68 -5.76 20.56
CA LYS A 308 -10.77 -4.69 20.98
C LYS A 308 -9.54 -5.26 21.70
N GLU A 309 -9.73 -6.21 22.61
CA GLU A 309 -8.64 -6.90 23.31
C GLU A 309 -7.77 -7.71 22.33
N TYR A 310 -8.38 -8.44 21.40
CA TYR A 310 -7.65 -9.17 20.36
C TYR A 310 -6.77 -8.25 19.53
N VAL A 311 -7.32 -7.14 19.02
CA VAL A 311 -6.57 -6.16 18.23
C VAL A 311 -5.47 -5.52 19.04
N PHE A 312 -5.71 -5.19 20.31
CA PHE A 312 -4.70 -4.65 21.21
C PHE A 312 -3.53 -5.61 21.40
N ASN A 313 -3.81 -6.89 21.64
CA ASN A 313 -2.77 -7.91 21.79
C ASN A 313 -1.97 -8.10 20.48
N ALA A 314 -2.66 -8.09 19.33
CA ALA A 314 -2.04 -8.22 18.02
C ALA A 314 -1.12 -7.02 17.69
N LEU A 315 -1.54 -5.79 17.99
CA LEU A 315 -0.70 -4.59 17.85
C LEU A 315 0.54 -4.65 18.75
N ASN A 316 0.39 -5.10 20.00
CA ASN A 316 1.52 -5.28 20.89
C ASN A 316 2.54 -6.31 20.38
N GLN A 317 2.09 -7.38 19.72
CA GLN A 317 2.98 -8.38 19.11
C GLN A 317 3.84 -7.79 17.99
N VAL A 318 3.31 -6.86 17.20
CA VAL A 318 4.11 -6.12 16.19
C VAL A 318 4.86 -4.93 16.77
N GLY A 319 4.82 -4.75 18.11
CA GLY A 319 5.55 -3.69 18.81
C GLY A 319 5.00 -2.29 18.54
N LEU A 320 3.69 -2.15 18.28
CA LEU A 320 3.00 -0.89 18.09
C LEU A 320 1.96 -0.73 19.20
N LYS A 321 2.09 0.35 19.99
CA LYS A 321 1.09 0.73 20.98
C LYS A 321 0.20 1.83 20.41
N SER A 322 -1.09 1.62 20.37
CA SER A 322 -2.05 2.61 19.87
C SER A 322 -3.35 2.51 20.64
N GLU A 323 -4.06 3.63 20.71
CA GLU A 323 -5.46 3.63 21.11
C GLU A 323 -6.29 2.97 20.01
N ILE A 324 -7.30 2.19 20.43
CA ILE A 324 -8.21 1.48 19.53
C ILE A 324 -9.59 2.13 19.62
N TYR A 325 -10.01 2.70 18.51
CA TYR A 325 -11.33 3.30 18.35
C TYR A 325 -12.29 2.29 17.74
N THR A 326 -13.42 2.06 18.38
CA THR A 326 -14.49 1.19 17.89
C THR A 326 -15.63 2.06 17.39
N VAL A 327 -15.96 1.96 16.10
CA VAL A 327 -16.90 2.87 15.44
C VAL A 327 -17.89 2.13 14.54
N SER A 328 -19.06 2.72 14.34
CA SER A 328 -19.96 2.36 13.25
C SER A 328 -20.09 3.52 12.27
N SER A 329 -19.36 3.48 11.18
CA SER A 329 -19.46 4.52 10.14
C SER A 329 -20.86 4.64 9.55
N ARG A 330 -21.62 3.53 9.50
CA ARG A 330 -23.01 3.49 9.03
C ARG A 330 -23.97 4.23 9.95
N ILE A 331 -23.78 4.07 11.27
CA ILE A 331 -24.60 4.78 12.28
C ILE A 331 -24.13 6.22 12.36
N GLY A 332 -22.83 6.48 12.41
CA GLY A 332 -22.24 7.80 12.53
C GLY A 332 -22.62 8.76 11.40
N LEU A 333 -22.84 8.24 10.19
CA LEU A 333 -23.33 9.05 9.06
C LEU A 333 -24.80 9.50 9.24
N LYS A 334 -25.62 8.72 9.96
CA LYS A 334 -27.07 8.98 10.12
C LYS A 334 -27.44 9.60 11.46
N ARG A 335 -26.64 9.34 12.48
CA ARG A 335 -26.85 9.74 13.88
C ARG A 335 -25.50 9.96 14.56
N ASN A 336 -25.50 10.56 15.73
CA ASN A 336 -24.29 10.66 16.55
C ASN A 336 -23.87 9.26 17.02
N ASP A 337 -22.72 8.81 16.57
CA ASP A 337 -22.03 7.62 17.06
C ASP A 337 -20.92 8.07 18.02
N GLU A 338 -20.92 7.56 19.24
CA GLU A 338 -19.97 7.96 20.29
C GLU A 338 -18.52 7.65 19.84
N GLY A 339 -18.29 6.53 19.15
CA GLY A 339 -16.97 6.15 18.63
C GLY A 339 -16.47 7.15 17.58
N ILE A 340 -17.34 7.62 16.68
CA ILE A 340 -17.01 8.64 15.67
C ILE A 340 -16.70 9.99 16.35
N ILE A 341 -17.48 10.38 17.36
CA ILE A 341 -17.22 11.62 18.12
C ILE A 341 -15.86 11.54 18.81
N ASN A 342 -15.60 10.47 19.57
CA ASN A 342 -14.33 10.28 20.27
C ASN A 342 -13.14 10.24 19.31
N LEU A 343 -13.26 9.59 18.16
CA LEU A 343 -12.23 9.58 17.14
C LEU A 343 -11.98 10.99 16.58
N ARG A 344 -13.04 11.74 16.31
CA ARG A 344 -12.96 13.11 15.81
C ARG A 344 -12.29 14.05 16.80
N ASP A 345 -12.64 13.95 18.09
CA ASP A 345 -12.02 14.72 19.18
C ASP A 345 -10.53 14.37 19.33
N SER A 346 -10.18 13.09 19.19
CA SER A 346 -8.78 12.66 19.23
C SER A 346 -7.97 13.15 18.03
N ILE A 347 -8.57 13.21 16.83
CA ILE A 347 -7.95 13.82 15.64
C ILE A 347 -7.74 15.32 15.86
N ASP A 348 -8.72 16.00 16.45
CA ASP A 348 -8.64 17.43 16.74
C ASP A 348 -7.57 17.73 17.80
N TYR A 349 -7.46 16.88 18.82
CA TYR A 349 -6.41 16.99 19.83
C TYR A 349 -5.02 16.80 19.19
N PHE A 350 -4.86 15.77 18.36
CA PHE A 350 -3.63 15.55 17.61
C PHE A 350 -3.25 16.78 16.78
N ALA A 351 -4.18 17.28 15.96
CA ALA A 351 -3.92 18.40 15.05
C ALA A 351 -3.54 19.69 15.77
N LYS A 352 -4.16 19.95 16.94
CA LYS A 352 -3.97 21.20 17.70
C LYS A 352 -2.82 21.17 18.68
N VAL A 353 -2.49 20.01 19.24
CA VAL A 353 -1.57 19.87 20.37
C VAL A 353 -0.33 19.06 20.02
N GLU A 354 -0.52 17.87 19.43
CA GLU A 354 0.58 16.90 19.26
C GLU A 354 1.36 17.08 17.98
N ALA A 355 0.67 17.37 16.86
CA ALA A 355 1.25 17.36 15.51
C ALA A 355 2.49 18.25 15.37
N LYS A 356 2.46 19.43 15.97
CA LYS A 356 3.55 20.41 15.87
C LYS A 356 4.84 19.88 16.47
N SER A 357 4.79 19.38 17.71
CA SER A 357 5.94 18.82 18.41
C SER A 357 6.54 17.61 17.66
N ILE A 358 5.68 16.73 17.14
CA ILE A 358 6.10 15.56 16.38
C ILE A 358 6.81 15.97 15.10
N LEU A 359 6.24 16.90 14.34
CA LEU A 359 6.81 17.39 13.08
C LEU A 359 8.14 18.13 13.30
N GLU A 360 8.24 18.91 14.36
CA GLU A 360 9.51 19.56 14.76
C GLU A 360 10.59 18.53 15.06
N THR A 361 10.26 17.51 15.85
CA THR A 361 11.20 16.42 16.17
C THR A 361 11.66 15.66 14.92
N GLN A 362 10.74 15.35 14.02
CA GLN A 362 11.07 14.69 12.75
C GLN A 362 11.99 15.54 11.89
N MET A 363 11.74 16.84 11.76
CA MET A 363 12.60 17.74 11.00
C MET A 363 14.00 17.88 11.60
N ILE A 364 14.10 17.98 12.92
CA ILE A 364 15.40 18.03 13.61
C ILE A 364 16.19 16.73 13.33
N HIS A 365 15.52 15.58 13.39
CA HIS A 365 16.16 14.31 13.09
C HIS A 365 16.64 14.24 11.63
N GLN A 366 15.82 14.66 10.67
CA GLN A 366 16.20 14.70 9.25
C GLN A 366 17.37 15.66 9.00
N LEU A 367 17.38 16.83 9.64
CA LEU A 367 18.51 17.76 9.56
C LEU A 367 19.79 17.18 10.17
N ALA A 368 19.68 16.45 11.28
CA ALA A 368 20.82 15.76 11.89
C ALA A 368 21.39 14.68 10.97
N GLN A 369 20.54 13.92 10.28
CA GLN A 369 20.98 12.95 9.27
C GLN A 369 21.69 13.64 8.09
N ILE A 370 21.14 14.76 7.58
CA ILE A 370 21.78 15.55 6.53
C ILE A 370 23.15 16.07 7.00
N LYS A 371 23.22 16.57 8.24
CA LYS A 371 24.48 17.04 8.85
C LYS A 371 25.53 15.94 8.86
N GLN A 372 25.16 14.76 9.34
CA GLN A 372 26.08 13.61 9.40
C GLN A 372 26.57 13.23 8.00
N ALA A 373 25.65 13.08 7.03
CA ALA A 373 26.01 12.75 5.66
C ALA A 373 26.89 13.84 5.00
N TYR A 374 26.65 15.11 5.34
CA TYR A 374 27.45 16.23 4.84
C TYR A 374 28.83 16.27 5.49
N ALA A 375 28.94 16.02 6.79
CA ALA A 375 30.21 15.94 7.49
C ALA A 375 31.09 14.81 6.94
N GLU A 376 30.51 13.66 6.64
CA GLU A 376 31.19 12.54 5.99
C GLU A 376 31.68 12.93 4.57
N LEU A 377 30.88 13.66 3.79
CA LEU A 377 31.27 14.18 2.47
C LEU A 377 32.46 15.14 2.56
N ILE A 378 32.45 16.03 3.56
CA ILE A 378 33.53 17.01 3.77
C ILE A 378 34.82 16.29 4.19
N ASP A 379 34.75 15.38 5.14
CA ASP A 379 35.90 14.61 5.61
C ASP A 379 36.55 13.84 4.46
N ASP A 380 35.74 13.23 3.62
CA ASP A 380 36.18 12.56 2.41
C ASP A 380 36.82 13.51 1.37
N TYR A 381 36.30 14.72 1.25
CA TYR A 381 36.84 15.71 0.30
C TYR A 381 38.22 16.24 0.73
N TYR A 382 38.42 16.47 2.03
CA TYR A 382 39.66 17.03 2.56
C TYR A 382 40.76 15.98 2.83
N ASN A 383 40.41 14.71 2.99
CA ASN A 383 41.34 13.66 3.43
C ASN A 383 42.18 12.96 2.35
N ASN A 384 42.33 13.51 1.15
CA ASN A 384 43.28 13.09 0.10
C ASN A 384 42.70 12.47 -1.20
N GLU A 385 43.36 12.81 -2.30
CA GLU A 385 43.17 12.23 -3.64
C GLU A 385 43.27 10.69 -3.67
N ALA A 386 44.09 10.10 -2.79
CA ALA A 386 44.17 8.65 -2.61
C ALA A 386 42.90 8.03 -2.02
N GLN A 387 42.23 8.72 -1.10
CA GLN A 387 40.95 8.27 -0.53
C GLN A 387 39.81 8.43 -1.53
N LEU A 388 39.80 9.50 -2.33
CA LEU A 388 38.84 9.67 -3.43
C LEU A 388 38.96 8.55 -4.47
N ARG A 389 40.20 8.14 -4.81
CA ARG A 389 40.43 6.98 -5.69
C ARG A 389 39.93 5.69 -5.05
N THR A 390 40.22 5.48 -3.77
CA THR A 390 39.72 4.30 -3.02
C THR A 390 38.20 4.29 -2.98
N ARG A 391 37.58 5.43 -2.79
CA ARG A 391 36.13 5.56 -2.77
C ARG A 391 35.49 5.31 -4.14
N ASN A 392 36.07 5.86 -5.21
CA ASN A 392 35.60 5.57 -6.57
C ASN A 392 35.68 4.08 -6.90
N ASN A 393 36.74 3.40 -6.44
CA ASN A 393 36.87 1.97 -6.59
C ASN A 393 35.79 1.22 -5.78
N LYS A 394 35.48 1.68 -4.57
CA LYS A 394 34.39 1.12 -3.74
C LYS A 394 33.02 1.35 -4.39
N LEU A 395 32.75 2.53 -4.97
CA LEU A 395 31.53 2.81 -5.71
C LEU A 395 31.36 1.90 -6.93
N GLN A 396 32.43 1.70 -7.69
CA GLN A 396 32.42 0.76 -8.81
C GLN A 396 32.15 -0.68 -8.34
N GLN A 397 32.78 -1.08 -7.24
CA GLN A 397 32.56 -2.38 -6.65
C GLN A 397 31.09 -2.52 -6.17
N TYR A 398 30.53 -1.50 -5.53
CA TYR A 398 29.12 -1.48 -5.11
C TYR A 398 28.17 -1.65 -6.31
N GLN A 399 28.42 -0.92 -7.39
CA GLN A 399 27.63 -1.04 -8.62
C GLN A 399 27.73 -2.44 -9.24
N GLN A 400 28.93 -3.03 -9.24
CA GLN A 400 29.14 -4.39 -9.74
C GLN A 400 28.39 -5.43 -8.89
N GLU A 401 28.49 -5.35 -7.57
CA GLU A 401 27.80 -6.29 -6.67
C GLU A 401 26.27 -6.12 -6.74
N THR A 402 25.78 -4.90 -6.92
CA THR A 402 24.33 -4.64 -7.15
C THR A 402 23.87 -5.27 -8.47
N HIS A 403 24.70 -5.18 -9.52
CA HIS A 403 24.40 -5.85 -10.78
C HIS A 403 24.39 -7.37 -10.65
N VAL A 404 25.36 -7.94 -9.91
CA VAL A 404 25.40 -9.37 -9.58
C VAL A 404 24.15 -9.78 -8.80
N ALA A 405 23.72 -8.99 -7.80
CA ALA A 405 22.48 -9.25 -7.07
C ALA A 405 21.26 -9.33 -8.00
N THR A 406 21.14 -8.38 -8.93
CA THR A 406 20.04 -8.37 -9.91
C THR A 406 20.07 -9.62 -10.80
N GLN A 407 21.24 -10.05 -11.25
CA GLN A 407 21.37 -11.28 -12.04
C GLN A 407 21.00 -12.53 -11.23
N LEU A 408 21.41 -12.59 -9.96
CA LEU A 408 21.05 -13.71 -9.07
C LEU A 408 19.54 -13.79 -8.85
N ILE A 409 18.86 -12.67 -8.63
CA ILE A 409 17.40 -12.63 -8.51
C ILE A 409 16.73 -13.16 -9.79
N THR A 410 17.20 -12.73 -10.96
CA THR A 410 16.68 -13.20 -12.25
C THR A 410 16.88 -14.71 -12.42
N THR A 411 18.05 -15.22 -12.03
CA THR A 411 18.36 -16.67 -12.10
C THR A 411 17.48 -17.47 -11.14
N SER A 412 17.30 -16.98 -9.90
CA SER A 412 16.41 -17.61 -8.91
C SER A 412 14.96 -17.62 -9.38
N SER A 413 14.52 -16.57 -10.05
CA SER A 413 13.18 -16.53 -10.65
C SER A 413 13.01 -17.63 -11.70
N GLN A 414 14.01 -17.87 -12.55
CA GLN A 414 13.96 -18.94 -13.54
C GLN A 414 13.97 -20.35 -12.93
N LEU A 415 14.76 -20.55 -11.88
CA LEU A 415 14.77 -21.82 -11.13
C LEU A 415 13.42 -22.08 -10.46
N SER A 416 12.78 -21.04 -9.95
CA SER A 416 11.45 -21.14 -9.36
C SER A 416 10.36 -21.50 -10.36
N ILE A 417 10.47 -21.05 -11.62
CA ILE A 417 9.57 -21.47 -12.70
C ILE A 417 9.67 -22.98 -12.93
N ASN A 418 10.88 -23.53 -12.99
CA ASN A 418 11.09 -24.97 -13.14
C ASN A 418 10.51 -25.76 -11.95
N GLU A 419 10.68 -25.25 -10.73
CA GLU A 419 10.10 -25.87 -9.53
C GLU A 419 8.56 -25.85 -9.59
N ILE A 420 7.95 -24.77 -10.12
CA ILE A 420 6.49 -24.68 -10.33
C ILE A 420 6.04 -25.79 -11.29
N ASP A 421 6.72 -25.97 -12.41
CA ASP A 421 6.41 -27.00 -13.39
C ASP A 421 6.48 -28.42 -12.80
N ASP A 422 7.51 -28.70 -12.01
CA ASP A 422 7.66 -29.96 -11.29
C ASP A 422 6.52 -30.17 -10.26
N GLN A 423 6.18 -29.15 -9.47
CA GLN A 423 5.09 -29.22 -8.51
C GLN A 423 3.74 -29.45 -9.19
N ILE A 424 3.48 -28.81 -10.32
CA ILE A 424 2.26 -29.03 -11.13
C ILE A 424 2.22 -30.47 -11.66
N TYR A 425 3.35 -31.01 -12.12
CA TYR A 425 3.44 -32.38 -12.60
C TYR A 425 3.08 -33.38 -11.50
N TYR A 426 3.72 -33.28 -10.32
CA TYR A 426 3.44 -34.14 -9.19
C TYR A 426 2.02 -33.96 -8.62
N LEU A 427 1.48 -32.75 -8.66
CA LEU A 427 0.09 -32.50 -8.30
C LEU A 427 -0.86 -33.28 -9.20
N ASN A 428 -0.67 -33.18 -10.51
CA ASN A 428 -1.53 -33.85 -11.47
C ASN A 428 -1.56 -35.37 -11.24
N ASP A 429 -0.41 -35.98 -11.00
CA ASP A 429 -0.32 -37.43 -10.74
C ASP A 429 -0.99 -37.80 -9.41
N ARG A 430 -0.76 -37.04 -8.35
CA ARG A 430 -1.38 -37.28 -7.04
C ARG A 430 -2.90 -37.09 -7.09
N LEU A 431 -3.37 -36.01 -7.68
CA LEU A 431 -4.80 -35.73 -7.82
C LEU A 431 -5.49 -36.81 -8.66
N LYS A 432 -4.88 -37.25 -9.75
CA LYS A 432 -5.41 -38.31 -10.58
C LYS A 432 -5.66 -39.59 -9.80
N LEU A 433 -4.71 -40.02 -8.95
CA LEU A 433 -4.85 -41.20 -8.11
C LEU A 433 -5.97 -41.03 -7.06
N GLN A 434 -5.97 -39.87 -6.39
CA GLN A 434 -7.01 -39.58 -5.36
C GLN A 434 -8.41 -39.48 -6.00
N LEU A 435 -8.55 -38.84 -7.13
CA LEU A 435 -9.81 -38.70 -7.82
C LEU A 435 -10.35 -40.07 -8.33
N LEU A 436 -9.47 -41.00 -8.71
CA LEU A 436 -9.86 -42.36 -9.06
C LEU A 436 -10.46 -43.13 -7.87
N ASP A 437 -9.90 -42.94 -6.68
CA ASP A 437 -10.44 -43.55 -5.47
C ASP A 437 -11.76 -42.90 -5.05
N ASP A 438 -11.85 -41.57 -5.14
CA ASP A 438 -13.10 -40.85 -4.85
C ASP A 438 -14.23 -41.24 -5.82
N VAL A 439 -13.94 -41.42 -7.11
CA VAL A 439 -14.94 -41.95 -8.08
C VAL A 439 -15.54 -43.25 -7.62
N LYS A 440 -14.70 -44.19 -7.18
CA LYS A 440 -15.18 -45.49 -6.69
C LYS A 440 -16.05 -45.39 -5.43
N SER A 441 -15.74 -44.43 -4.56
CA SER A 441 -16.52 -44.20 -3.34
C SER A 441 -17.88 -43.58 -3.64
N VAL A 442 -17.96 -42.66 -4.59
CA VAL A 442 -19.20 -41.93 -4.93
C VAL A 442 -20.08 -42.76 -5.88
N PHE A 443 -19.48 -43.36 -6.92
CA PHE A 443 -20.20 -44.16 -7.94
C PHE A 443 -20.07 -45.66 -7.64
N ASN A 444 -20.73 -46.10 -6.58
CA ASN A 444 -20.67 -47.47 -6.09
C ASN A 444 -21.97 -48.29 -6.38
N SER A 445 -21.98 -49.51 -5.95
CA SER A 445 -23.13 -50.41 -6.13
C SER A 445 -24.40 -49.93 -5.41
N GLN A 446 -24.29 -49.21 -4.31
CA GLN A 446 -25.44 -48.66 -3.58
C GLN A 446 -26.18 -47.62 -4.41
N LEU A 447 -25.43 -46.75 -5.12
CA LEU A 447 -26.01 -45.78 -6.05
C LEU A 447 -26.84 -46.47 -7.16
N THR A 448 -26.36 -47.59 -7.69
CA THR A 448 -27.04 -48.33 -8.78
C THR A 448 -28.32 -49.05 -8.33
N GLN A 449 -28.44 -49.37 -7.04
CA GLN A 449 -29.59 -50.04 -6.46
C GLN A 449 -30.70 -49.07 -6.02
N HIS A 450 -30.43 -47.76 -5.98
CA HIS A 450 -31.41 -46.79 -5.51
C HIS A 450 -32.63 -46.72 -6.45
N PRO A 451 -33.86 -46.64 -5.93
CA PRO A 451 -35.10 -46.58 -6.73
C PRO A 451 -35.11 -45.40 -7.73
N ASP A 452 -34.63 -44.23 -7.28
CA ASP A 452 -34.51 -43.02 -8.12
C ASP A 452 -33.07 -42.80 -8.57
N PHE A 453 -32.55 -43.73 -9.34
CA PHE A 453 -31.17 -43.72 -9.82
C PHE A 453 -30.81 -42.43 -10.59
N SER A 454 -31.74 -41.88 -11.39
CA SER A 454 -31.48 -40.73 -12.23
C SER A 454 -31.18 -39.46 -11.42
N LYS A 455 -31.98 -39.23 -10.37
CA LYS A 455 -31.81 -38.11 -9.46
C LYS A 455 -30.56 -38.29 -8.60
N GLN A 456 -30.41 -39.44 -7.96
CA GLN A 456 -29.25 -39.72 -7.12
C GLN A 456 -27.92 -39.66 -7.88
N LYS A 457 -27.89 -40.13 -9.13
CA LYS A 457 -26.74 -39.99 -10.01
C LYS A 457 -26.40 -38.50 -10.28
N SER A 458 -27.43 -37.67 -10.52
CA SER A 458 -27.21 -36.24 -10.74
C SER A 458 -26.64 -35.56 -9.50
N ASP A 459 -27.19 -35.87 -8.33
CA ASP A 459 -26.74 -35.29 -7.06
C ASP A 459 -25.31 -35.77 -6.72
N ALA A 460 -25.02 -37.05 -6.85
CA ALA A 460 -23.69 -37.62 -6.66
C ALA A 460 -22.65 -37.02 -7.63
N THR A 461 -23.06 -36.73 -8.85
CA THR A 461 -22.17 -36.08 -9.83
C THR A 461 -21.83 -34.65 -9.39
N LYS A 462 -22.81 -33.89 -8.91
CA LYS A 462 -22.58 -32.53 -8.42
C LYS A 462 -21.69 -32.53 -7.18
N ASP A 463 -21.95 -33.40 -6.25
CA ASP A 463 -21.16 -33.55 -5.03
C ASP A 463 -19.70 -33.93 -5.35
N TYR A 464 -19.51 -34.87 -6.27
CA TYR A 464 -18.17 -35.23 -6.75
C TYR A 464 -17.43 -34.10 -7.39
N LEU A 465 -18.08 -33.32 -8.27
CA LEU A 465 -17.48 -32.13 -8.88
C LEU A 465 -17.11 -31.05 -7.84
N THR A 466 -17.95 -30.88 -6.82
CA THR A 466 -17.66 -29.97 -5.73
C THR A 466 -16.42 -30.43 -4.93
N GLN A 467 -16.29 -31.74 -4.67
CA GLN A 467 -15.11 -32.31 -4.03
C GLN A 467 -13.85 -32.13 -4.89
N ILE A 468 -13.92 -32.33 -6.20
CA ILE A 468 -12.81 -32.06 -7.13
C ILE A 468 -12.37 -30.61 -7.01
N HIS A 469 -13.31 -29.67 -7.09
CA HIS A 469 -13.02 -28.23 -6.99
C HIS A 469 -12.35 -27.89 -5.65
N GLN A 470 -12.84 -28.41 -4.54
CA GLN A 470 -12.24 -28.18 -3.22
C GLN A 470 -10.82 -28.75 -3.12
N ARG A 471 -10.57 -29.95 -3.67
CA ARG A 471 -9.23 -30.54 -3.69
C ARG A 471 -8.25 -29.71 -4.51
N PHE A 472 -8.63 -29.27 -5.69
CA PHE A 472 -7.80 -28.39 -6.50
C PHE A 472 -7.46 -27.09 -5.77
N TYR A 473 -8.42 -26.48 -5.11
CA TYR A 473 -8.22 -25.26 -4.34
C TYR A 473 -7.22 -25.46 -3.18
N LEU A 474 -7.38 -26.54 -2.42
CA LEU A 474 -6.47 -26.86 -1.31
C LEU A 474 -5.05 -27.12 -1.80
N GLU A 475 -4.90 -27.92 -2.86
CA GLU A 475 -3.58 -28.23 -3.43
C GLU A 475 -2.91 -27.01 -4.04
N GLN A 476 -3.65 -26.13 -4.69
CA GLN A 476 -3.14 -24.87 -5.19
C GLN A 476 -2.58 -24.01 -4.05
N THR A 477 -3.31 -23.90 -2.95
CA THR A 477 -2.86 -23.15 -1.77
C THR A 477 -1.56 -23.73 -1.22
N LEU A 478 -1.49 -25.04 -1.04
CA LEU A 478 -0.30 -25.73 -0.53
C LEU A 478 0.92 -25.55 -1.44
N ILE A 479 0.73 -25.62 -2.75
CA ILE A 479 1.82 -25.41 -3.72
C ILE A 479 2.29 -23.97 -3.68
N THR A 480 1.38 -23.01 -3.66
CA THR A 480 1.71 -21.59 -3.58
C THR A 480 2.58 -21.29 -2.36
N GLU A 481 2.21 -21.79 -1.19
CA GLU A 481 3.00 -21.59 0.03
C GLU A 481 4.38 -22.29 -0.02
N ARG A 482 4.47 -23.47 -0.62
CA ARG A 482 5.76 -24.18 -0.80
C ARG A 482 6.68 -23.41 -1.74
N ILE A 483 6.17 -22.94 -2.87
CA ILE A 483 6.94 -22.18 -3.85
C ILE A 483 7.41 -20.86 -3.24
N LYS A 484 6.55 -20.14 -2.55
CA LYS A 484 6.89 -18.92 -1.83
C LYS A 484 8.07 -19.14 -0.87
N LYS A 485 7.94 -20.14 -0.01
CA LYS A 485 9.00 -20.50 0.95
C LYS A 485 10.31 -20.89 0.27
N HIS A 486 10.23 -21.72 -0.77
CA HIS A 486 11.41 -22.14 -1.54
C HIS A 486 12.11 -20.95 -2.20
N PHE A 487 11.34 -20.09 -2.87
CA PHE A 487 11.86 -18.91 -3.53
C PHE A 487 12.51 -17.94 -2.54
N GLN A 488 11.85 -17.68 -1.41
CA GLN A 488 12.40 -16.83 -0.35
C GLN A 488 13.74 -17.39 0.17
N GLN A 489 13.79 -18.67 0.50
CA GLN A 489 15.00 -19.31 1.02
C GLN A 489 16.13 -19.33 -0.02
N ASP A 490 15.82 -19.53 -1.29
CA ASP A 490 16.83 -19.55 -2.36
C ASP A 490 17.40 -18.15 -2.60
N ILE A 491 16.56 -17.11 -2.65
CA ILE A 491 17.01 -15.73 -2.76
C ILE A 491 17.86 -15.33 -1.55
N GLU A 492 17.41 -15.58 -0.33
CA GLU A 492 18.15 -15.26 0.89
C GLU A 492 19.54 -15.94 0.88
N ARG A 493 19.60 -17.22 0.51
CA ARG A 493 20.84 -17.96 0.41
C ARG A 493 21.80 -17.39 -0.64
N GLN A 494 21.28 -17.03 -1.82
CA GLN A 494 22.11 -16.51 -2.92
C GLN A 494 22.55 -15.07 -2.68
N LEU A 495 21.70 -14.23 -2.10
CA LEU A 495 22.02 -12.83 -1.86
C LEU A 495 22.84 -12.58 -0.59
N SER A 496 22.82 -13.48 0.39
CA SER A 496 23.57 -13.32 1.64
C SER A 496 25.07 -13.01 1.44
N PRO A 497 25.81 -13.67 0.52
CA PRO A 497 27.21 -13.32 0.26
C PRO A 497 27.39 -11.93 -0.36
N VAL A 498 26.45 -11.53 -1.23
CA VAL A 498 26.48 -10.21 -1.90
C VAL A 498 26.18 -9.10 -0.89
N LEU A 499 25.21 -9.31 -0.01
CA LEU A 499 24.89 -8.37 1.06
C LEU A 499 26.07 -8.15 1.99
N LYS A 500 26.75 -9.22 2.42
CA LYS A 500 27.96 -9.10 3.23
C LYS A 500 29.07 -8.30 2.55
N LYS A 501 29.23 -8.42 1.23
CA LYS A 501 30.18 -7.62 0.48
C LYS A 501 29.74 -6.15 0.40
N LEU A 502 28.45 -5.89 0.16
CA LEU A 502 27.90 -4.54 0.14
C LEU A 502 28.04 -3.84 1.49
N GLU A 503 27.80 -4.55 2.60
CA GLU A 503 28.04 -4.05 3.96
C GLU A 503 29.52 -3.66 4.19
N GLN A 504 30.46 -4.43 3.64
CA GLN A 504 31.90 -4.13 3.77
C GLN A 504 32.34 -2.91 2.95
N VAL A 505 31.61 -2.55 1.90
CA VAL A 505 31.96 -1.41 1.04
C VAL A 505 31.74 -0.08 1.75
N HIS A 506 30.89 0.01 2.75
CA HIS A 506 30.63 1.16 3.63
C HIS A 506 30.61 2.49 2.87
N ILE A 507 29.59 2.67 2.02
CA ILE A 507 29.28 3.93 1.37
C ILE A 507 27.90 4.33 1.89
N PHE A 508 27.71 5.46 2.51
CA PHE A 508 26.50 6.19 2.96
C PHE A 508 25.13 5.46 3.04
N ILE A 509 25.00 4.29 2.44
CA ILE A 509 23.75 3.52 2.37
C ILE A 509 24.02 2.18 3.02
N GLN A 510 23.36 1.90 4.13
CA GLN A 510 23.26 0.53 4.62
C GLN A 510 22.33 -0.22 3.67
N PRO A 511 22.79 -1.28 2.99
CA PRO A 511 21.92 -2.06 2.14
C PRO A 511 20.94 -2.83 3.03
N GLU A 512 19.71 -2.38 3.08
CA GLU A 512 18.61 -3.14 3.67
C GLU A 512 17.91 -3.91 2.54
N LEU A 513 17.89 -5.23 2.67
CA LEU A 513 17.17 -6.09 1.75
C LEU A 513 15.86 -6.51 2.44
N ASN A 514 14.79 -5.83 2.13
CA ASN A 514 13.43 -6.26 2.49
C ASN A 514 12.86 -7.06 1.31
N ILE A 515 13.04 -8.39 1.36
CA ILE A 515 12.43 -9.29 0.37
C ILE A 515 11.01 -9.59 0.86
N ASN A 516 10.04 -8.88 0.32
CA ASN A 516 8.64 -9.23 0.49
C ASN A 516 8.14 -9.93 -0.78
N ILE A 517 8.01 -11.26 -0.71
CA ILE A 517 7.50 -12.06 -1.82
C ILE A 517 5.99 -12.19 -1.63
N GLU A 518 5.23 -11.34 -2.27
CA GLU A 518 3.78 -11.47 -2.38
C GLU A 518 3.45 -12.36 -3.58
N ILE A 519 3.04 -13.59 -3.31
CA ILE A 519 2.40 -14.43 -4.32
C ILE A 519 0.91 -14.14 -4.25
N SER A 520 0.33 -13.67 -5.36
CA SER A 520 -1.10 -13.48 -5.48
C SER A 520 -1.83 -14.79 -5.19
N ASN A 521 -2.69 -14.79 -4.17
CA ASN A 521 -3.59 -15.90 -3.88
C ASN A 521 -4.80 -15.94 -4.83
N THR A 522 -4.77 -15.19 -5.93
CA THR A 522 -5.83 -15.26 -6.95
C THR A 522 -5.77 -16.63 -7.59
N PRO A 523 -6.84 -17.43 -7.55
CA PRO A 523 -6.85 -18.74 -8.18
C PRO A 523 -6.52 -18.58 -9.67
N ILE A 524 -5.42 -19.20 -10.10
CA ILE A 524 -4.94 -19.15 -11.50
C ILE A 524 -5.92 -19.87 -12.43
N LEU A 525 -6.77 -20.72 -11.86
CA LEU A 525 -7.81 -21.48 -12.57
C LEU A 525 -9.12 -21.39 -11.77
N THR A 526 -10.00 -20.50 -12.18
CA THR A 526 -11.43 -20.61 -11.86
C THR A 526 -12.05 -21.59 -12.85
N ILE A 527 -12.06 -22.87 -12.49
CA ILE A 527 -12.83 -23.86 -13.24
C ILE A 527 -14.26 -23.75 -12.72
N GLU A 528 -15.14 -23.14 -13.51
CA GLU A 528 -16.55 -23.07 -13.17
C GLU A 528 -17.17 -24.48 -13.18
N LEU A 529 -18.00 -24.78 -12.18
CA LEU A 529 -18.68 -26.08 -12.06
C LEU A 529 -19.47 -26.43 -13.33
N GLU A 530 -20.03 -25.42 -14.00
CA GLU A 530 -20.77 -25.56 -15.25
C GLU A 530 -19.89 -26.03 -16.42
N ASP A 531 -18.65 -25.60 -16.46
CA ASP A 531 -17.70 -26.02 -17.51
C ASP A 531 -17.21 -27.45 -17.26
N MET A 532 -17.04 -27.84 -16.01
CA MET A 532 -16.75 -29.24 -15.65
C MET A 532 -17.90 -30.17 -16.03
N LEU A 533 -19.15 -29.75 -15.86
CA LEU A 533 -20.33 -30.51 -16.28
C LEU A 533 -20.40 -30.75 -17.79
N LYS A 534 -19.86 -29.83 -18.61
CA LYS A 534 -19.83 -29.96 -20.08
C LYS A 534 -18.86 -31.04 -20.56
N VAL A 535 -17.81 -31.33 -19.79
CA VAL A 535 -16.76 -32.29 -20.16
C VAL A 535 -17.11 -33.71 -19.72
N LEU A 536 -18.06 -33.86 -18.80
CA LEU A 536 -18.46 -35.19 -18.32
C LEU A 536 -19.17 -36.01 -19.37
N PRO A 537 -18.91 -37.33 -19.41
CA PRO A 537 -19.64 -38.23 -20.30
C PRO A 537 -21.15 -38.19 -20.04
N LYS A 538 -21.94 -37.83 -21.06
CA LYS A 538 -23.40 -37.71 -20.94
C LYS A 538 -24.09 -39.04 -20.66
N ASN A 539 -23.42 -40.19 -20.84
CA ASN A 539 -23.99 -41.55 -20.75
C ASN A 539 -23.42 -42.38 -19.61
N LEU A 540 -23.48 -41.89 -18.38
CA LEU A 540 -23.21 -42.72 -17.21
C LEU A 540 -24.43 -43.65 -16.94
N THR A 541 -24.33 -44.92 -17.39
CA THR A 541 -25.36 -45.96 -17.20
C THR A 541 -25.02 -46.80 -15.96
N LYS A 542 -26.04 -47.52 -15.38
CA LYS A 542 -25.81 -48.47 -14.29
C LYS A 542 -24.71 -49.48 -14.60
N ARG A 543 -24.66 -49.94 -15.87
CA ARG A 543 -23.67 -50.92 -16.36
C ARG A 543 -22.25 -50.34 -16.32
N ASN A 544 -22.06 -49.06 -16.67
CA ASN A 544 -20.76 -48.43 -16.65
C ASN A 544 -20.23 -48.23 -15.23
N ILE A 545 -21.14 -47.96 -14.27
CA ILE A 545 -20.76 -47.77 -12.84
C ILE A 545 -20.36 -49.10 -12.20
N LEU A 546 -21.00 -50.22 -12.59
CA LEU A 546 -20.70 -51.54 -12.02
C LEU A 546 -19.44 -52.20 -12.63
N ASN A 547 -18.97 -51.76 -13.78
CA ASN A 547 -17.80 -52.31 -14.49
C ASN A 547 -16.48 -51.59 -14.18
N HIS A 548 -16.50 -50.59 -13.34
CA HIS A 548 -15.33 -49.89 -12.80
C HIS A 548 -15.18 -50.13 -11.29
#